data_b96c7ccb826da5690f56cb2e3568a663
#
_entry.id   b96c7ccb826da5690f56cb2e3568a663
#
_cell.length_a   1.000
_cell.length_b   1.000
_cell.length_c   1.000
_cell.angle_alpha   90.00
_cell.angle_beta   90.00
_cell.angle_gamma   90.00
#
_symmetry.space_group_name_H-M   'P 1'
#
loop_
_entity.id
_entity.type
_entity.pdbx_description
1 polymer ?
#
loop_
_entity_poly.entity_id
_entity_poly.type
_entity_poly.pdbx_seq_one_letter_code
_entity_poly.pdbx_strand_id
1 'polypeptide(L)'
;MDVGIGLPNSLLDVEGPELVAWAQRAEQRGFSVLGTIGRIAYASHEELIALAAAAGATERIELMTTVMVAPPRQAVLLAKQAATLQAVSGGRFRLGMGIGGRDDDWLALGEEPKNKGRRLEECIATCRSVWAGEKPDGALLPVAPKPPYLPIVLGGNSDSAYRRAGRLADGFFAAPVPHEAVAGAYEVVKAAAAEAQREAPALYAARYVAIGDDVADEAARNALSYYGELGQWVQGVILRSSDDVRESLDSLKQVGVAEVCLWPMARGIDQVDRIADAALQVQV
;
A
#
# COMPACT_ATOMS: atom_id res chain seq x y z
N MET A 1 -2.53 -9.66 14.93
CA MET A 1 -2.58 -8.60 13.90
C MET A 1 -1.22 -7.93 13.87
N ASP A 2 -0.59 -7.96 12.72
CA ASP A 2 0.71 -7.34 12.53
C ASP A 2 0.58 -5.83 12.30
N VAL A 3 1.63 -5.08 12.62
CA VAL A 3 1.65 -3.62 12.47
C VAL A 3 2.82 -3.21 11.60
N GLY A 4 2.50 -2.61 10.49
CA GLY A 4 3.43 -1.99 9.56
C GLY A 4 3.39 -0.46 9.62
N ILE A 5 4.30 0.16 8.92
CA ILE A 5 4.39 1.62 8.80
C ILE A 5 4.57 2.03 7.34
N GLY A 6 3.98 3.14 6.94
CA GLY A 6 4.24 3.74 5.63
C GLY A 6 5.61 4.38 5.54
N LEU A 7 6.25 4.32 4.39
CA LEU A 7 7.33 5.24 4.06
C LEU A 7 6.75 6.66 3.90
N PRO A 8 7.48 7.71 4.27
CA PRO A 8 7.02 9.09 4.10
C PRO A 8 7.15 9.57 2.63
N ASN A 9 7.08 8.64 1.67
CA ASN A 9 7.33 8.89 0.25
C ASN A 9 6.32 9.84 -0.42
N SER A 10 5.15 10.04 0.19
CA SER A 10 4.08 10.93 -0.28
C SER A 10 3.99 12.25 0.48
N LEU A 11 4.83 12.47 1.48
CA LEU A 11 4.87 13.72 2.22
C LEU A 11 5.68 14.78 1.48
N LEU A 12 5.33 16.05 1.71
CA LEU A 12 6.06 17.18 1.15
C LEU A 12 7.45 17.30 1.78
N ASP A 13 8.39 17.81 1.01
CA ASP A 13 9.74 18.19 1.45
C ASP A 13 10.58 17.02 2.03
N VAL A 14 10.24 15.76 1.73
CA VAL A 14 11.03 14.58 2.11
C VAL A 14 12.16 14.38 1.12
N GLU A 15 13.38 14.25 1.60
CA GLU A 15 14.55 13.96 0.78
C GLU A 15 14.80 12.45 0.64
N GLY A 16 15.44 12.03 -0.47
CA GLY A 16 15.70 10.60 -0.74
C GLY A 16 16.43 9.87 0.38
N PRO A 17 17.50 10.42 1.01
CA PRO A 17 18.17 9.79 2.13
C PRO A 17 17.27 9.54 3.36
N GLU A 18 16.26 10.39 3.60
CA GLU A 18 15.29 10.22 4.70
C GLU A 18 14.48 8.95 4.53
N LEU A 19 14.09 8.58 3.30
CA LEU A 19 13.36 7.34 3.02
C LEU A 19 14.16 6.10 3.45
N VAL A 20 15.46 6.12 3.19
CA VAL A 20 16.36 5.01 3.56
C VAL A 20 16.53 4.94 5.08
N ALA A 21 16.78 6.07 5.73
CA ALA A 21 16.91 6.13 7.19
C ALA A 21 15.61 5.70 7.89
N TRP A 22 14.44 6.13 7.36
CA TRP A 22 13.13 5.71 7.84
C TRP A 22 12.94 4.20 7.75
N ALA A 23 13.27 3.60 6.60
CA ALA A 23 13.16 2.15 6.39
C ALA A 23 14.00 1.36 7.39
N GLN A 24 15.26 1.77 7.58
CA GLN A 24 16.16 1.15 8.56
C GLN A 24 15.64 1.28 9.98
N ARG A 25 15.13 2.47 10.34
CA ARG A 25 14.56 2.70 11.67
C ARG A 25 13.29 1.89 11.91
N ALA A 26 12.41 1.79 10.91
CA ALA A 26 11.21 0.98 10.99
C ALA A 26 11.53 -0.51 11.22
N GLU A 27 12.51 -1.04 10.52
CA GLU A 27 12.97 -2.42 10.74
C GLU A 27 13.58 -2.61 12.15
N GLN A 28 14.39 -1.66 12.62
CA GLN A 28 14.98 -1.70 13.95
C GLN A 28 13.91 -1.68 15.06
N ARG A 29 12.80 -0.93 14.83
CA ARG A 29 11.69 -0.84 15.78
C ARG A 29 10.76 -2.06 15.71
N GLY A 30 10.88 -2.93 14.72
CA GLY A 30 10.13 -4.19 14.63
C GLY A 30 8.78 -4.08 13.92
N PHE A 31 8.57 -3.09 13.05
CA PHE A 31 7.42 -3.07 12.16
C PHE A 31 7.44 -4.26 11.19
N SER A 32 6.25 -4.80 10.87
CA SER A 32 6.11 -5.96 10.00
C SER A 32 6.31 -5.64 8.52
N VAL A 33 5.82 -4.49 8.06
CA VAL A 33 5.85 -4.08 6.66
C VAL A 33 6.13 -2.59 6.50
N LEU A 34 6.86 -2.25 5.43
CA LEU A 34 6.96 -0.89 4.88
C LEU A 34 5.95 -0.73 3.74
N GLY A 35 4.98 0.17 3.91
CA GLY A 35 4.00 0.51 2.89
C GLY A 35 4.39 1.76 2.12
N THR A 36 4.03 1.85 0.84
CA THR A 36 4.08 3.11 0.08
C THR A 36 2.70 3.46 -0.45
N ILE A 37 2.33 4.72 -0.38
CA ILE A 37 1.22 5.27 -1.15
C ILE A 37 1.78 6.19 -2.22
N GLY A 38 1.11 6.27 -3.38
CA GLY A 38 1.66 7.07 -4.44
C GLY A 38 0.62 7.65 -5.38
N ARG A 39 1.07 8.69 -6.04
CA ARG A 39 0.42 9.35 -7.15
C ARG A 39 1.45 9.61 -8.24
N ILE A 40 1.01 9.65 -9.48
CA ILE A 40 1.86 9.99 -10.62
C ILE A 40 2.02 11.52 -10.72
N ALA A 41 0.89 12.25 -10.70
CA ALA A 41 0.85 13.70 -10.82
C ALA A 41 0.91 14.39 -9.45
N TYR A 42 1.97 14.12 -8.69
CA TYR A 42 2.15 14.70 -7.36
C TYR A 42 3.64 14.78 -6.98
N ALA A 43 3.97 15.68 -6.04
CA ALA A 43 5.33 15.83 -5.51
C ALA A 43 5.67 14.71 -4.50
N SER A 44 5.70 13.47 -4.98
CA SER A 44 6.02 12.28 -4.21
C SER A 44 7.15 11.49 -4.85
N HIS A 45 7.84 10.68 -4.07
CA HIS A 45 8.78 9.69 -4.61
C HIS A 45 8.01 8.51 -5.20
N GLU A 46 8.49 7.97 -6.31
CA GLU A 46 7.88 6.82 -6.97
C GLU A 46 7.96 5.57 -6.09
N GLU A 47 6.86 4.84 -6.01
CA GLU A 47 6.61 3.81 -5.00
C GLU A 47 7.59 2.63 -5.09
N LEU A 48 7.81 2.10 -6.29
CA LEU A 48 8.68 0.92 -6.49
C LEU A 48 10.16 1.28 -6.33
N ILE A 49 10.56 2.49 -6.75
CA ILE A 49 11.93 2.97 -6.59
C ILE A 49 12.24 3.20 -5.10
N ALA A 50 11.30 3.82 -4.35
CA ALA A 50 11.44 4.01 -2.91
C ALA A 50 11.55 2.67 -2.17
N LEU A 51 10.70 1.69 -2.52
CA LEU A 51 10.77 0.34 -1.94
C LEU A 51 12.04 -0.42 -2.36
N ALA A 52 12.57 -0.20 -3.56
CA ALA A 52 13.83 -0.81 -3.98
C ALA A 52 15.01 -0.28 -3.16
N ALA A 53 15.03 1.02 -2.86
CA ALA A 53 16.03 1.61 -1.95
C ALA A 53 15.89 1.03 -0.53
N ALA A 54 14.68 0.92 -0.01
CA ALA A 54 14.39 0.28 1.27
C ALA A 54 14.81 -1.19 1.30
N ALA A 55 14.56 -1.95 0.22
CA ALA A 55 14.95 -3.36 0.09
C ALA A 55 16.46 -3.57 0.25
N GLY A 56 17.25 -2.67 -0.36
CA GLY A 56 18.71 -2.72 -0.25
C GLY A 56 19.26 -2.28 1.11
N ALA A 57 18.46 -1.61 1.93
CA ALA A 57 18.85 -1.06 3.22
C ALA A 57 18.29 -1.85 4.43
N THR A 58 17.49 -2.90 4.19
CA THR A 58 16.81 -3.71 5.20
C THR A 58 16.93 -5.19 4.87
N GLU A 59 16.73 -6.07 5.88
CA GLU A 59 16.92 -7.52 5.73
C GLU A 59 15.64 -8.34 6.00
N ARG A 60 14.73 -7.84 6.84
CA ARG A 60 13.60 -8.63 7.38
C ARG A 60 12.23 -8.03 7.10
N ILE A 61 12.10 -6.70 7.22
CA ILE A 61 10.82 -6.03 7.07
C ILE A 61 10.24 -6.28 5.67
N GLU A 62 8.95 -6.63 5.61
CA GLU A 62 8.27 -6.81 4.33
C GLU A 62 8.03 -5.47 3.63
N LEU A 63 7.78 -5.52 2.34
CA LEU A 63 7.60 -4.35 1.49
C LEU A 63 6.28 -4.47 0.74
N MET A 64 5.49 -3.40 0.68
CA MET A 64 4.21 -3.44 -0.03
C MET A 64 3.85 -2.06 -0.60
N THR A 65 3.37 -2.03 -1.84
CA THR A 65 2.64 -0.84 -2.32
C THR A 65 1.21 -0.86 -1.75
N THR A 66 0.71 0.25 -1.15
CA THR A 66 -0.53 0.27 -0.34
C THR A 66 -1.55 1.37 -0.72
N VAL A 67 -1.98 1.49 -1.99
CA VAL A 67 -1.70 0.67 -3.17
C VAL A 67 -1.31 1.58 -4.34
N MET A 68 -0.50 1.10 -5.27
CA MET A 68 -0.11 1.89 -6.43
C MET A 68 -1.22 1.99 -7.49
N VAL A 69 -1.21 3.07 -8.27
CA VAL A 69 -2.07 3.23 -9.45
C VAL A 69 -1.47 2.42 -10.59
N ALA A 70 -1.98 1.19 -10.80
CA ALA A 70 -1.38 0.24 -11.72
C ALA A 70 -1.89 0.33 -13.18
N PRO A 71 -3.19 0.52 -13.46
CA PRO A 71 -3.72 0.33 -14.82
C PRO A 71 -3.17 1.28 -15.91
N PRO A 72 -2.79 2.55 -15.63
CA PRO A 72 -2.23 3.41 -16.65
C PRO A 72 -0.74 3.12 -16.95
N ARG A 73 -0.12 2.22 -16.18
CA ARG A 73 1.28 1.80 -16.38
C ARG A 73 1.35 0.69 -17.43
N GLN A 74 2.49 0.59 -18.11
CA GLN A 74 2.73 -0.50 -19.04
C GLN A 74 2.88 -1.83 -18.28
N ALA A 75 1.95 -2.76 -18.48
CA ALA A 75 1.78 -3.95 -17.63
C ALA A 75 3.00 -4.91 -17.64
N VAL A 76 3.64 -5.12 -18.80
CA VAL A 76 4.82 -5.99 -18.91
C VAL A 76 6.02 -5.37 -18.18
N LEU A 77 6.18 -4.04 -18.25
CA LEU A 77 7.23 -3.33 -17.52
C LEU A 77 6.97 -3.39 -16.01
N LEU A 78 5.73 -3.17 -15.59
CA LEU A 78 5.33 -3.31 -14.19
C LEU A 78 5.59 -4.73 -13.66
N ALA A 79 5.22 -5.75 -14.43
CA ALA A 79 5.50 -7.14 -14.08
C ALA A 79 6.99 -7.40 -13.87
N LYS A 80 7.84 -6.85 -14.76
CA LYS A 80 9.30 -6.95 -14.65
C LYS A 80 9.84 -6.21 -13.43
N GLN A 81 9.37 -4.99 -13.17
CA GLN A 81 9.78 -4.18 -12.01
C GLN A 81 9.41 -4.89 -10.69
N ALA A 82 8.18 -5.36 -10.56
CA ALA A 82 7.72 -6.09 -9.39
C ALA A 82 8.50 -7.39 -9.14
N ALA A 83 8.75 -8.17 -10.20
CA ALA A 83 9.56 -9.38 -10.11
C ALA A 83 11.02 -9.09 -9.73
N THR A 84 11.57 -7.98 -10.22
CA THR A 84 12.92 -7.54 -9.85
C THR A 84 12.97 -7.14 -8.38
N LEU A 85 12.00 -6.35 -7.90
CA LEU A 85 11.93 -5.96 -6.49
C LEU A 85 11.73 -7.18 -5.58
N GLN A 86 10.90 -8.16 -5.98
CA GLN A 86 10.76 -9.42 -5.28
C GLN A 86 12.10 -10.17 -5.14
N ALA A 87 12.88 -10.22 -6.21
CA ALA A 87 14.20 -10.87 -6.19
C ALA A 87 15.22 -10.11 -5.33
N VAL A 88 15.31 -8.78 -5.49
CA VAL A 88 16.24 -7.91 -4.75
C VAL A 88 15.92 -7.91 -3.25
N SER A 89 14.64 -7.94 -2.89
CA SER A 89 14.21 -8.01 -1.49
C SER A 89 14.33 -9.40 -0.86
N GLY A 90 14.73 -10.43 -1.61
CA GLY A 90 14.79 -11.81 -1.10
C GLY A 90 13.40 -12.41 -0.84
N GLY A 91 12.39 -12.01 -1.60
CA GLY A 91 11.02 -12.55 -1.49
C GLY A 91 10.10 -11.79 -0.54
N ARG A 92 10.51 -10.61 -0.03
CA ARG A 92 9.75 -9.81 0.95
C ARG A 92 8.72 -8.86 0.34
N PHE A 93 8.51 -8.84 -0.96
CA PHE A 93 7.65 -7.86 -1.63
C PHE A 93 6.25 -8.39 -1.92
N ARG A 94 5.24 -7.56 -1.66
CA ARG A 94 3.83 -7.75 -2.05
C ARG A 94 3.39 -6.59 -2.97
N LEU A 95 2.82 -6.90 -4.14
CA LEU A 95 2.36 -5.89 -5.09
C LEU A 95 0.92 -5.49 -4.80
N GLY A 96 0.74 -4.35 -4.16
CA GLY A 96 -0.57 -3.76 -3.95
C GLY A 96 -0.97 -2.86 -5.12
N MET A 97 -2.14 -3.08 -5.71
CA MET A 97 -2.65 -2.38 -6.89
C MET A 97 -4.05 -1.82 -6.69
N GLY A 98 -4.31 -0.67 -7.26
CA GLY A 98 -5.62 -0.04 -7.33
C GLY A 98 -5.82 0.71 -8.66
N ILE A 99 -7.06 1.17 -8.89
CA ILE A 99 -7.41 1.89 -10.13
C ILE A 99 -7.01 3.36 -10.12
N GLY A 100 -6.64 3.91 -8.95
CA GLY A 100 -6.47 5.34 -8.75
C GLY A 100 -7.80 6.11 -8.69
N GLY A 101 -7.90 7.02 -7.72
CA GLY A 101 -9.08 7.86 -7.51
C GLY A 101 -9.09 9.12 -8.36
N ARG A 102 -7.98 9.49 -8.98
CA ARG A 102 -7.81 10.77 -9.68
C ARG A 102 -7.53 10.55 -11.16
N ASP A 103 -8.07 11.43 -11.98
CA ASP A 103 -7.89 11.37 -13.44
C ASP A 103 -6.58 11.98 -13.90
N ASP A 104 -6.03 12.96 -13.15
CA ASP A 104 -4.75 13.60 -13.45
C ASP A 104 -3.57 12.62 -13.44
N ASP A 105 -3.59 11.60 -12.57
CA ASP A 105 -2.58 10.55 -12.57
C ASP A 105 -2.56 9.74 -13.88
N TRP A 106 -3.75 9.52 -14.48
CA TRP A 106 -3.87 8.85 -15.75
C TRP A 106 -3.42 9.73 -16.92
N LEU A 107 -3.92 10.96 -16.92
CA LEU A 107 -3.61 11.95 -17.97
C LEU A 107 -2.11 12.29 -18.02
N ALA A 108 -1.43 12.34 -16.87
CA ALA A 108 0.01 12.56 -16.80
C ALA A 108 0.83 11.43 -17.46
N LEU A 109 0.26 10.22 -17.58
CA LEU A 109 0.86 9.10 -18.30
C LEU A 109 0.40 9.00 -19.77
N GLY A 110 -0.39 9.97 -20.25
CA GLY A 110 -0.94 9.96 -21.60
C GLY A 110 -2.09 8.98 -21.78
N GLU A 111 -2.73 8.57 -20.71
CA GLU A 111 -3.77 7.54 -20.70
C GLU A 111 -5.14 8.12 -20.34
N GLU A 112 -6.18 7.70 -21.05
CA GLU A 112 -7.55 8.08 -20.72
C GLU A 112 -8.06 7.32 -19.48
N PRO A 113 -8.72 8.00 -18.51
CA PRO A 113 -9.23 7.38 -17.28
C PRO A 113 -10.56 6.62 -17.52
N LYS A 114 -10.59 5.76 -18.53
CA LYS A 114 -11.76 4.95 -18.92
C LYS A 114 -11.55 3.48 -18.62
N ASN A 115 -12.63 2.77 -18.30
CA ASN A 115 -12.59 1.32 -18.06
C ASN A 115 -11.55 0.90 -17.02
N LYS A 116 -11.29 1.73 -16.02
CA LYS A 116 -10.21 1.57 -15.04
C LYS A 116 -10.19 0.17 -14.41
N GLY A 117 -11.37 -0.34 -14.04
CA GLY A 117 -11.48 -1.67 -13.41
C GLY A 117 -11.09 -2.81 -14.34
N ARG A 118 -11.56 -2.80 -15.60
CA ARG A 118 -11.19 -3.80 -16.60
C ARG A 118 -9.69 -3.75 -16.91
N ARG A 119 -9.13 -2.55 -17.06
CA ARG A 119 -7.68 -2.38 -17.28
C ARG A 119 -6.84 -2.87 -16.11
N LEU A 120 -7.34 -2.77 -14.88
CA LEU A 120 -6.67 -3.37 -13.73
C LEU A 120 -6.68 -4.91 -13.83
N GLU A 121 -7.81 -5.51 -14.22
CA GLU A 121 -7.91 -6.96 -14.40
C GLU A 121 -6.97 -7.45 -15.52
N GLU A 122 -6.89 -6.73 -16.64
CA GLU A 122 -5.94 -7.00 -17.72
C GLU A 122 -4.48 -6.88 -17.27
N CYS A 123 -4.16 -5.86 -16.47
CA CYS A 123 -2.84 -5.68 -15.88
C CYS A 123 -2.45 -6.85 -14.95
N ILE A 124 -3.38 -7.29 -14.09
CA ILE A 124 -3.17 -8.46 -13.22
C ILE A 124 -2.91 -9.72 -14.04
N ALA A 125 -3.72 -9.95 -15.06
CA ALA A 125 -3.56 -11.12 -15.95
C ALA A 125 -2.19 -11.09 -16.65
N THR A 126 -1.77 -9.94 -17.17
CA THR A 126 -0.45 -9.77 -17.78
C THR A 126 0.68 -10.03 -16.80
N CYS A 127 0.59 -9.48 -15.57
CA CYS A 127 1.61 -9.74 -14.54
C CYS A 127 1.76 -11.23 -14.24
N ARG A 128 0.63 -11.92 -14.04
CA ARG A 128 0.64 -13.37 -13.74
C ARG A 128 1.19 -14.20 -14.90
N SER A 129 0.80 -13.89 -16.15
CA SER A 129 1.31 -14.54 -17.36
C SER A 129 2.83 -14.39 -17.47
N VAL A 130 3.33 -13.15 -17.31
CA VAL A 130 4.78 -12.86 -17.33
C VAL A 130 5.52 -13.65 -16.24
N TRP A 131 5.00 -13.68 -15.01
CA TRP A 131 5.61 -14.42 -13.90
C TRP A 131 5.51 -15.94 -14.06
N ALA A 132 4.48 -16.44 -14.76
CA ALA A 132 4.40 -17.84 -15.17
C ALA A 132 5.47 -18.21 -16.21
N GLY A 133 6.12 -17.22 -16.82
CA GLY A 133 7.16 -17.40 -17.84
C GLY A 133 6.60 -17.46 -19.26
N GLU A 134 5.35 -17.04 -19.44
CA GLU A 134 4.79 -16.86 -20.78
C GLU A 134 5.47 -15.69 -21.48
N LYS A 135 5.66 -15.83 -22.78
CA LYS A 135 6.30 -14.81 -23.60
C LYS A 135 5.27 -13.76 -24.02
N PRO A 136 5.45 -12.47 -23.69
CA PRO A 136 4.58 -11.42 -24.19
C PRO A 136 4.63 -11.32 -25.72
N ASP A 137 3.54 -10.86 -26.33
CA ASP A 137 3.47 -10.64 -27.76
C ASP A 137 4.59 -9.71 -28.26
N GLY A 138 5.23 -10.09 -29.35
CA GLY A 138 6.37 -9.36 -29.92
C GLY A 138 7.71 -9.55 -29.19
N ALA A 139 7.75 -10.18 -28.01
CA ALA A 139 9.01 -10.49 -27.36
C ALA A 139 9.70 -11.70 -27.99
N LEU A 140 11.04 -11.70 -28.05
CA LEU A 140 11.82 -12.85 -28.51
C LEU A 140 11.96 -13.93 -27.44
N LEU A 141 12.03 -13.51 -26.17
CA LEU A 141 12.24 -14.38 -25.01
C LEU A 141 11.23 -14.04 -23.89
N PRO A 142 10.98 -14.98 -22.98
CA PRO A 142 10.25 -14.67 -21.74
C PRO A 142 10.91 -13.56 -20.94
N VAL A 143 10.10 -12.80 -20.19
CA VAL A 143 10.59 -11.73 -19.29
C VAL A 143 11.11 -12.33 -17.98
N ALA A 144 12.27 -11.87 -17.53
CA ALA A 144 12.91 -12.28 -16.27
C ALA A 144 13.09 -11.05 -15.35
N PRO A 145 13.27 -11.27 -14.01
CA PRO A 145 13.27 -12.54 -13.31
C PRO A 145 11.88 -13.17 -13.22
N LYS A 146 11.83 -14.48 -12.95
CA LYS A 146 10.60 -15.24 -12.73
C LYS A 146 10.49 -15.53 -11.22
N PRO A 147 9.65 -14.82 -10.47
CA PRO A 147 9.49 -15.08 -9.05
C PRO A 147 8.78 -16.42 -8.81
N PRO A 148 9.14 -17.21 -7.79
CA PRO A 148 8.40 -18.42 -7.44
C PRO A 148 6.96 -18.11 -7.02
N TYR A 149 6.78 -17.00 -6.32
CA TYR A 149 5.48 -16.44 -5.94
C TYR A 149 5.62 -14.94 -5.68
N LEU A 150 4.65 -14.15 -6.12
CA LEU A 150 4.56 -12.72 -5.85
C LEU A 150 3.09 -12.39 -5.54
N PRO A 151 2.75 -12.10 -4.26
CA PRO A 151 1.38 -11.82 -3.87
C PRO A 151 0.85 -10.54 -4.52
N ILE A 152 -0.41 -10.58 -4.95
CA ILE A 152 -1.15 -9.42 -5.44
C ILE A 152 -2.17 -9.01 -4.38
N VAL A 153 -2.07 -7.77 -3.92
CA VAL A 153 -3.01 -7.14 -2.99
C VAL A 153 -3.85 -6.12 -3.76
N LEU A 154 -5.17 -6.13 -3.62
CA LEU A 154 -6.03 -5.16 -4.29
C LEU A 154 -6.66 -4.22 -3.29
N GLY A 155 -6.59 -2.92 -3.58
CA GLY A 155 -7.29 -1.87 -2.85
C GLY A 155 -8.45 -1.30 -3.64
N GLY A 156 -9.33 -0.60 -2.90
CA GLY A 156 -10.46 0.13 -3.48
C GLY A 156 -11.55 0.37 -2.46
N ASN A 157 -12.52 1.22 -2.85
CA ASN A 157 -13.61 1.64 -1.98
C ASN A 157 -14.94 1.66 -2.76
N SER A 158 -15.31 0.52 -3.34
CA SER A 158 -16.59 0.31 -4.03
C SER A 158 -16.91 -1.17 -4.12
N ASP A 159 -18.20 -1.51 -4.25
CA ASP A 159 -18.64 -2.90 -4.40
C ASP A 159 -17.91 -3.63 -5.54
N SER A 160 -17.72 -2.97 -6.68
CA SER A 160 -16.97 -3.56 -7.80
C SER A 160 -15.49 -3.82 -7.49
N ALA A 161 -14.86 -2.99 -6.64
CA ALA A 161 -13.49 -3.20 -6.19
C ALA A 161 -13.42 -4.36 -5.20
N TYR A 162 -14.37 -4.45 -4.27
CA TYR A 162 -14.47 -5.54 -3.30
C TYR A 162 -14.66 -6.89 -3.99
N ARG A 163 -15.62 -6.98 -4.94
CA ARG A 163 -15.83 -8.20 -5.74
C ARG A 163 -14.60 -8.57 -6.57
N ARG A 164 -13.90 -7.59 -7.12
CA ARG A 164 -12.64 -7.84 -7.86
C ARG A 164 -11.56 -8.40 -6.94
N ALA A 165 -11.40 -7.85 -5.74
CA ALA A 165 -10.46 -8.36 -4.76
C ALA A 165 -10.75 -9.82 -4.40
N GLY A 166 -12.00 -10.17 -4.09
CA GLY A 166 -12.40 -11.55 -3.82
C GLY A 166 -12.08 -12.50 -4.96
N ARG A 167 -12.34 -12.11 -6.21
CA ARG A 167 -12.08 -12.96 -7.38
C ARG A 167 -10.61 -13.10 -7.75
N LEU A 168 -9.78 -12.10 -7.50
CA LEU A 168 -8.45 -12.03 -8.13
C LEU A 168 -7.28 -11.82 -7.17
N ALA A 169 -7.50 -11.34 -5.94
CA ALA A 169 -6.39 -10.97 -5.06
C ALA A 169 -5.98 -12.08 -4.09
N ASP A 170 -4.77 -11.97 -3.57
CA ASP A 170 -4.25 -12.75 -2.45
C ASP A 170 -4.43 -11.99 -1.12
N GLY A 171 -4.59 -10.66 -1.20
CA GLY A 171 -4.93 -9.78 -0.09
C GLY A 171 -5.87 -8.65 -0.53
N PHE A 172 -6.71 -8.17 0.39
CA PHE A 172 -7.54 -6.99 0.23
C PHE A 172 -7.07 -5.89 1.17
N PHE A 173 -6.71 -4.74 0.61
CA PHE A 173 -6.27 -3.57 1.36
C PHE A 173 -7.42 -2.57 1.48
N ALA A 174 -8.02 -2.53 2.66
CA ALA A 174 -9.14 -1.64 2.97
C ALA A 174 -8.68 -0.19 3.13
N ALA A 175 -9.48 0.73 2.60
CA ALA A 175 -9.30 2.17 2.80
C ALA A 175 -9.32 2.54 4.30
N PRO A 176 -8.75 3.70 4.70
CA PRO A 176 -8.74 4.18 6.09
C PRO A 176 -10.12 4.75 6.50
N VAL A 177 -11.13 3.88 6.54
CA VAL A 177 -12.52 4.15 6.95
C VAL A 177 -12.80 3.52 8.30
N PRO A 178 -13.94 3.86 8.99
CA PRO A 178 -14.34 3.21 10.24
C PRO A 178 -14.33 1.68 10.13
N HIS A 179 -14.05 1.01 11.25
CA HIS A 179 -13.86 -0.46 11.26
C HIS A 179 -15.12 -1.23 10.85
N GLU A 180 -16.32 -0.70 11.10
CA GLU A 180 -17.57 -1.29 10.63
C GLU A 180 -17.68 -1.29 9.10
N ALA A 181 -17.21 -0.21 8.46
CA ALA A 181 -17.16 -0.13 7.00
C ALA A 181 -16.10 -1.08 6.42
N VAL A 182 -14.96 -1.26 7.10
CA VAL A 182 -13.94 -2.28 6.74
C VAL A 182 -14.55 -3.67 6.81
N ALA A 183 -15.29 -4.00 7.90
CA ALA A 183 -15.96 -5.28 8.07
C ALA A 183 -16.99 -5.52 6.95
N GLY A 184 -17.84 -4.52 6.67
CA GLY A 184 -18.86 -4.61 5.62
C GLY A 184 -18.25 -4.83 4.23
N ALA A 185 -17.17 -4.12 3.90
CA ALA A 185 -16.43 -4.31 2.65
C ALA A 185 -15.85 -5.73 2.55
N TYR A 186 -15.29 -6.22 3.65
CA TYR A 186 -14.68 -7.55 3.66
C TYR A 186 -15.70 -8.69 3.53
N GLU A 187 -16.95 -8.52 4.02
CA GLU A 187 -18.02 -9.50 3.74
C GLU A 187 -18.29 -9.64 2.23
N VAL A 188 -18.28 -8.52 1.48
CA VAL A 188 -18.42 -8.57 0.01
C VAL A 188 -17.24 -9.26 -0.65
N VAL A 189 -16.01 -9.01 -0.15
CA VAL A 189 -14.79 -9.69 -0.64
C VAL A 189 -14.89 -11.20 -0.42
N LYS A 190 -15.28 -11.64 0.78
CA LYS A 190 -15.42 -13.07 1.13
C LYS A 190 -16.49 -13.76 0.26
N ALA A 191 -17.64 -13.11 0.08
CA ALA A 191 -18.70 -13.65 -0.77
C ALA A 191 -18.23 -13.84 -2.22
N ALA A 192 -17.53 -12.84 -2.78
CA ALA A 192 -17.00 -12.92 -4.15
C ALA A 192 -15.87 -13.95 -4.30
N ALA A 193 -15.07 -14.18 -3.25
CA ALA A 193 -14.07 -15.25 -3.25
C ALA A 193 -14.72 -16.63 -3.25
N ALA A 194 -15.77 -16.82 -2.43
CA ALA A 194 -16.54 -18.07 -2.39
C ALA A 194 -17.23 -18.36 -3.73
N GLU A 195 -17.85 -17.36 -4.36
CA GLU A 195 -18.44 -17.49 -5.70
C GLU A 195 -17.38 -17.91 -6.76
N ALA A 196 -16.14 -17.42 -6.61
CA ALA A 196 -15.01 -17.79 -7.48
C ALA A 196 -14.30 -19.08 -7.07
N GLN A 197 -14.82 -19.80 -6.06
CA GLN A 197 -14.23 -21.03 -5.50
C GLN A 197 -12.77 -20.83 -5.02
N ARG A 198 -12.50 -19.68 -4.37
CA ARG A 198 -11.19 -19.33 -3.82
C ARG A 198 -11.29 -19.14 -2.31
N GLU A 199 -10.17 -19.32 -1.64
CA GLU A 199 -10.01 -18.85 -0.27
C GLU A 199 -10.15 -17.32 -0.22
N ALA A 200 -10.70 -16.81 0.88
CA ALA A 200 -10.83 -15.38 1.08
C ALA A 200 -9.44 -14.73 1.17
N PRO A 201 -9.20 -13.62 0.45
CA PRO A 201 -7.94 -12.87 0.56
C PRO A 201 -7.70 -12.41 2.00
N ALA A 202 -6.42 -12.32 2.41
CA ALA A 202 -6.07 -11.73 3.70
C ALA A 202 -6.56 -10.27 3.77
N LEU A 203 -7.11 -9.85 4.93
CA LEU A 203 -7.59 -8.49 5.14
C LEU A 203 -6.46 -7.62 5.69
N TYR A 204 -6.10 -6.58 4.96
CA TYR A 204 -5.19 -5.52 5.36
C TYR A 204 -5.93 -4.19 5.48
N ALA A 205 -5.44 -3.27 6.30
CA ALA A 205 -6.03 -1.95 6.47
C ALA A 205 -4.98 -0.86 6.62
N ALA A 206 -5.39 0.40 6.47
CA ALA A 206 -4.55 1.55 6.75
C ALA A 206 -5.15 2.47 7.79
N ARG A 207 -4.28 3.24 8.45
CA ARG A 207 -4.65 4.41 9.26
C ARG A 207 -3.64 5.53 9.05
N TYR A 208 -4.13 6.77 9.04
CA TYR A 208 -3.24 7.94 9.06
C TYR A 208 -2.77 8.20 10.48
N VAL A 209 -1.50 8.54 10.63
CA VAL A 209 -0.90 8.77 11.95
C VAL A 209 0.09 9.94 11.93
N ALA A 210 0.05 10.77 12.96
CA ALA A 210 1.05 11.79 13.25
C ALA A 210 1.01 12.07 14.76
N ILE A 211 1.98 11.58 15.52
CA ILE A 211 1.94 11.61 16.98
C ILE A 211 2.66 12.84 17.51
N GLY A 212 1.93 13.65 18.25
CA GLY A 212 2.40 14.87 18.92
C GLY A 212 1.77 16.13 18.35
N ASP A 213 1.58 17.14 19.24
CA ASP A 213 1.02 18.43 18.87
C ASP A 213 1.99 19.27 18.02
N ASP A 214 3.28 19.01 18.16
CA ASP A 214 4.38 19.66 17.44
C ASP A 214 4.36 19.41 15.93
N VAL A 215 3.69 18.35 15.47
CA VAL A 215 3.57 17.99 14.04
C VAL A 215 2.15 18.19 13.48
N ALA A 216 1.23 18.76 14.24
CA ALA A 216 -0.17 18.88 13.86
C ALA A 216 -0.38 19.70 12.59
N ASP A 217 0.32 20.85 12.45
CA ASP A 217 0.24 21.73 11.29
C ASP A 217 0.86 21.07 10.04
N GLU A 218 1.95 20.33 10.20
CA GLU A 218 2.56 19.59 9.10
C GLU A 218 1.62 18.49 8.60
N ALA A 219 1.04 17.72 9.49
CA ALA A 219 0.09 16.67 9.16
C ALA A 219 -1.15 17.22 8.42
N ALA A 220 -1.67 18.37 8.87
CA ALA A 220 -2.77 19.05 8.22
C ALA A 220 -2.40 19.53 6.80
N ARG A 221 -1.22 20.13 6.62
CA ARG A 221 -0.70 20.54 5.32
C ARG A 221 -0.53 19.36 4.36
N ASN A 222 0.04 18.27 4.82
CA ASN A 222 0.22 17.07 4.01
C ASN A 222 -1.12 16.44 3.60
N ALA A 223 -2.10 16.39 4.51
CA ALA A 223 -3.45 15.90 4.22
C ALA A 223 -4.13 16.74 3.13
N LEU A 224 -4.11 18.07 3.25
CA LEU A 224 -4.70 18.97 2.26
C LEU A 224 -3.99 18.90 0.90
N SER A 225 -2.66 18.86 0.91
CA SER A 225 -1.87 18.79 -0.31
C SER A 225 -2.13 17.49 -1.09
N TYR A 226 -2.10 16.36 -0.42
CA TYR A 226 -2.25 15.04 -1.07
C TYR A 226 -3.71 14.76 -1.48
N TYR A 227 -4.68 15.08 -0.62
CA TYR A 227 -6.09 14.70 -0.80
C TYR A 227 -6.97 15.82 -1.37
N GLY A 228 -6.50 17.06 -1.43
CA GLY A 228 -7.30 18.19 -1.90
C GLY A 228 -8.57 18.38 -1.06
N GLU A 229 -9.74 18.40 -1.69
CA GLU A 229 -11.03 18.57 -1.00
C GLU A 229 -11.29 17.55 0.11
N LEU A 230 -10.83 16.31 -0.05
CA LEU A 230 -10.93 15.28 0.98
C LEU A 230 -9.94 15.49 2.14
N GLY A 231 -8.97 16.39 1.99
CA GLY A 231 -7.95 16.64 2.99
C GLY A 231 -8.49 17.06 4.35
N GLN A 232 -9.60 17.79 4.41
CA GLN A 232 -10.26 18.16 5.66
C GLN A 232 -10.81 16.94 6.40
N TRP A 233 -11.43 16.01 5.67
CA TRP A 233 -11.89 14.75 6.24
C TRP A 233 -10.70 13.91 6.75
N VAL A 234 -9.63 13.82 5.95
CA VAL A 234 -8.42 13.08 6.35
C VAL A 234 -7.84 13.64 7.64
N GLN A 235 -7.77 14.98 7.80
CA GLN A 235 -7.31 15.59 9.05
C GLN A 235 -8.10 15.13 10.29
N GLY A 236 -9.41 14.93 10.14
CA GLY A 236 -10.29 14.48 11.22
C GLY A 236 -10.11 13.02 11.62
N VAL A 237 -9.40 12.22 10.81
CA VAL A 237 -9.17 10.78 11.07
C VAL A 237 -7.69 10.43 11.27
N ILE A 238 -6.82 11.43 11.37
CA ILE A 238 -5.41 11.22 11.74
C ILE A 238 -5.34 10.84 13.22
N LEU A 239 -4.72 9.72 13.53
CA LEU A 239 -4.40 9.29 14.90
C LEU A 239 -3.26 10.16 15.43
N ARG A 240 -3.49 10.86 16.55
CA ARG A 240 -2.57 11.89 17.06
C ARG A 240 -1.91 11.52 18.40
N SER A 241 -2.47 10.53 19.10
CA SER A 241 -1.98 10.06 20.37
C SER A 241 -1.78 8.55 20.41
N SER A 242 -1.05 8.07 21.39
CA SER A 242 -0.90 6.63 21.64
C SER A 242 -2.23 5.93 21.92
N ASP A 243 -3.16 6.64 22.58
CA ASP A 243 -4.47 6.08 22.91
C ASP A 243 -5.32 5.94 21.66
N ASP A 244 -5.34 6.95 20.74
CA ASP A 244 -6.02 6.85 19.46
C ASP A 244 -5.51 5.65 18.64
N VAL A 245 -4.18 5.45 18.64
CA VAL A 245 -3.56 4.33 17.92
C VAL A 245 -4.03 3.01 18.52
N ARG A 246 -3.95 2.82 19.82
CA ARG A 246 -4.37 1.57 20.49
C ARG A 246 -5.84 1.26 20.27
N GLU A 247 -6.73 2.23 20.45
CA GLU A 247 -8.16 2.07 20.22
C GLU A 247 -8.45 1.66 18.78
N SER A 248 -7.80 2.31 17.83
CA SER A 248 -7.95 1.98 16.40
C SER A 248 -7.44 0.57 16.08
N LEU A 249 -6.29 0.16 16.63
CA LEU A 249 -5.74 -1.19 16.45
C LEU A 249 -6.66 -2.26 17.03
N ASP A 250 -7.20 -2.04 18.23
CA ASP A 250 -8.13 -2.96 18.89
C ASP A 250 -9.42 -3.12 18.06
N SER A 251 -9.97 -2.02 17.53
CA SER A 251 -11.14 -2.04 16.67
C SER A 251 -10.91 -2.82 15.38
N LEU A 252 -9.74 -2.64 14.73
CA LEU A 252 -9.38 -3.36 13.51
C LEU A 252 -9.14 -4.86 13.78
N LYS A 253 -8.56 -5.20 14.91
CA LYS A 253 -8.37 -6.59 15.33
C LYS A 253 -9.69 -7.32 15.51
N GLN A 254 -10.73 -6.66 16.04
CA GLN A 254 -12.07 -7.23 16.23
C GLN A 254 -12.73 -7.62 14.90
N VAL A 255 -12.45 -6.90 13.81
CA VAL A 255 -13.01 -7.19 12.48
C VAL A 255 -12.13 -8.11 11.63
N GLY A 256 -11.07 -8.67 12.22
CA GLY A 256 -10.24 -9.70 11.59
C GLY A 256 -9.15 -9.17 10.65
N VAL A 257 -8.72 -7.92 10.82
CA VAL A 257 -7.57 -7.39 10.07
C VAL A 257 -6.32 -8.18 10.45
N ALA A 258 -5.62 -8.71 9.45
CA ALA A 258 -4.39 -9.48 9.65
C ALA A 258 -3.19 -8.55 9.87
N GLU A 259 -3.12 -7.43 9.15
CA GLU A 259 -2.05 -6.46 9.24
C GLU A 259 -2.58 -5.05 8.97
N VAL A 260 -2.13 -4.06 9.74
CA VAL A 260 -2.44 -2.65 9.52
C VAL A 260 -1.16 -1.89 9.13
N CYS A 261 -1.26 -1.03 8.12
CA CYS A 261 -0.20 -0.11 7.75
C CYS A 261 -0.53 1.30 8.29
N LEU A 262 0.30 1.83 9.17
CA LEU A 262 0.17 3.17 9.73
C LEU A 262 0.86 4.17 8.78
N TRP A 263 0.08 4.93 8.01
CA TRP A 263 0.60 5.91 7.07
C TRP A 263 0.97 7.22 7.78
N PRO A 264 2.27 7.60 7.80
CA PRO A 264 2.68 8.82 8.44
C PRO A 264 2.13 10.04 7.71
N MET A 265 1.69 11.03 8.47
CA MET A 265 1.26 12.34 7.97
C MET A 265 2.24 13.46 8.34
N ALA A 266 3.29 13.13 9.08
CA ALA A 266 4.43 14.00 9.39
C ALA A 266 5.73 13.24 9.15
N ARG A 267 6.77 13.97 8.74
CA ARG A 267 8.14 13.46 8.52
C ARG A 267 8.96 13.53 9.82
N GLY A 268 10.20 13.10 9.72
CA GLY A 268 11.12 13.06 10.83
C GLY A 268 11.25 11.67 11.44
N ILE A 269 12.49 11.26 11.65
CA ILE A 269 12.80 9.88 12.08
C ILE A 269 12.22 9.58 13.48
N ASP A 270 12.01 10.59 14.31
CA ASP A 270 11.36 10.47 15.59
C ASP A 270 9.89 10.05 15.52
N GLN A 271 9.21 10.33 14.37
CA GLN A 271 7.86 9.81 14.17
C GLN A 271 7.83 8.28 14.08
N VAL A 272 8.86 7.65 13.54
CA VAL A 272 8.98 6.18 13.57
C VAL A 272 8.98 5.67 15.00
N ASP A 273 9.72 6.35 15.89
CA ASP A 273 9.82 5.97 17.32
C ASP A 273 8.51 6.20 18.06
N ARG A 274 7.90 7.38 17.89
CA ARG A 274 6.61 7.72 18.52
C ARG A 274 5.50 6.75 18.10
N ILE A 275 5.44 6.41 16.80
CA ILE A 275 4.46 5.46 16.27
C ILE A 275 4.73 4.05 16.79
N ALA A 276 5.99 3.62 16.85
CA ALA A 276 6.36 2.32 17.40
C ALA A 276 5.99 2.19 18.88
N ASP A 277 6.28 3.22 19.69
CA ASP A 277 5.94 3.24 21.13
C ASP A 277 4.42 3.18 21.38
N ALA A 278 3.64 3.75 20.44
CA ALA A 278 2.19 3.71 20.51
C ALA A 278 1.59 2.37 20.07
N ALA A 279 2.15 1.74 19.02
CA ALA A 279 1.55 0.64 18.31
C ALA A 279 2.17 -0.73 18.60
N LEU A 280 3.48 -0.78 18.90
CA LEU A 280 4.20 -2.01 19.15
C LEU A 280 4.39 -2.14 20.67
N GLN A 281 3.55 -2.95 21.30
CA GLN A 281 3.77 -3.26 22.71
C GLN A 281 5.13 -3.94 22.86
N VAL A 282 6.03 -3.31 23.62
CA VAL A 282 7.24 -3.97 24.08
C VAL A 282 6.75 -5.14 24.92
N GLN A 283 6.90 -6.36 24.42
CA GLN A 283 6.83 -7.55 25.26
C GLN A 283 8.01 -7.43 26.23
N VAL A 284 7.73 -6.98 27.44
CA VAL A 284 8.65 -7.02 28.56
C VAL A 284 8.73 -8.44 29.10
#